data_306b1f24c9500090a165fe786c190367
#
_entry.id   306b1f24c9500090a165fe786c190367
#
_cell.length_a   1.000
_cell.length_b   1.000
_cell.length_c   1.000
_cell.angle_alpha   90.00
_cell.angle_beta   90.00
_cell.angle_gamma   90.00
#
_symmetry.space_group_name_H-M   'P 1'
#
loop_
_entity.id
_entity.type
_entity.pdbx_description
1 polymer ?
#
loop_
_entity_poly.entity_id
_entity_poly.type
_entity_poly.pdbx_seq_one_letter_code
_entity_poly.pdbx_strand_id
1 'polypeptide(L)'
;MIYITGDKHGDISFFKRKEIKKLKKNDYLIITGDFGFFWNNSRQEIENLKFLMRQPYKILFVDGTHENFNMIEKYPIVKFGGAKARKIAHNILKTD
;
A
#
# COMPACT_ATOMS: atom_id res chain seq x y z
N MET A 1 8.91 -7.30 12.23
CA MET A 1 9.70 -6.11 11.82
C MET A 1 8.77 -5.05 11.24
N ILE A 2 9.08 -3.79 11.48
CA ILE A 2 8.37 -2.66 10.86
C ILE A 2 9.37 -1.87 10.05
N TYR A 3 9.11 -1.72 8.76
CA TYR A 3 9.94 -0.94 7.85
C TYR A 3 9.15 0.30 7.44
N ILE A 4 9.72 1.49 7.66
CA ILE A 4 9.07 2.76 7.35
C ILE A 4 9.82 3.44 6.21
N THR A 5 9.08 3.89 5.20
CA THR A 5 9.66 4.57 4.05
C THR A 5 8.80 5.78 3.65
N GLY A 6 9.37 6.68 2.85
CA GLY A 6 8.69 7.88 2.37
C GLY A 6 7.94 7.66 1.06
N ASP A 7 7.75 8.75 0.30
CA ASP A 7 7.00 8.76 -0.95
C ASP A 7 7.49 7.70 -1.93
N LYS A 8 6.57 7.02 -2.59
CA LYS A 8 6.88 6.00 -3.60
C LYS A 8 6.46 6.40 -5.00
N HIS A 9 5.47 7.26 -5.15
CA HIS A 9 4.97 7.75 -6.46
C HIS A 9 4.70 6.63 -7.47
N GLY A 10 4.21 5.49 -6.98
CA GLY A 10 3.92 4.35 -7.85
C GLY A 10 5.15 3.59 -8.34
N ASP A 11 6.30 3.77 -7.70
CA ASP A 11 7.55 3.12 -8.10
C ASP A 11 7.57 1.66 -7.64
N ILE A 12 7.20 0.75 -8.53
CA ILE A 12 7.16 -0.68 -8.21
C ILE A 12 8.56 -1.27 -7.98
N SER A 13 9.61 -0.64 -8.52
CA SER A 13 10.96 -1.16 -8.38
C SER A 13 11.45 -1.16 -6.93
N PHE A 14 10.92 -0.25 -6.10
CA PHE A 14 11.23 -0.22 -4.67
C PHE A 14 10.90 -1.57 -4.02
N PHE A 15 9.76 -2.16 -4.39
CA PHE A 15 9.27 -3.40 -3.78
C PHE A 15 10.05 -4.62 -4.24
N LYS A 16 10.94 -4.46 -5.22
CA LYS A 16 11.80 -5.54 -5.72
C LYS A 16 13.18 -5.51 -5.11
N ARG A 17 13.47 -4.56 -4.21
CA ARG A 17 14.74 -4.50 -3.51
C ARG A 17 14.88 -5.67 -2.53
N LYS A 18 16.13 -6.09 -2.30
CA LYS A 18 16.41 -7.25 -1.43
C LYS A 18 15.88 -7.07 -0.02
N GLU A 19 16.05 -5.87 0.57
CA GLU A 19 15.61 -5.59 1.93
C GLU A 19 14.09 -5.65 2.07
N ILE A 20 13.36 -5.37 0.98
CA ILE A 20 11.89 -5.44 0.98
C ILE A 20 11.43 -6.88 0.74
N LYS A 21 12.11 -7.61 -0.14
CA LYS A 21 11.78 -9.01 -0.40
C LYS A 21 11.96 -9.91 0.81
N LYS A 22 12.77 -9.49 1.79
CA LYS A 22 13.01 -10.24 3.02
C LYS A 22 11.85 -10.14 4.00
N LEU A 23 10.93 -9.18 3.82
CA LEU A 23 9.81 -9.00 4.71
C LEU A 23 8.87 -10.21 4.63
N LYS A 24 8.36 -10.61 5.80
CA LYS A 24 7.57 -11.83 5.95
C LYS A 24 6.15 -11.52 6.37
N LYS A 25 5.33 -12.54 6.55
CA LYS A 25 3.90 -12.44 6.85
C LYS A 25 3.58 -11.54 8.04
N ASN A 26 4.39 -11.56 9.07
CA ASN A 26 4.16 -10.75 10.27
C ASN A 26 4.86 -9.40 10.25
N ASP A 27 5.47 -9.03 9.13
CA ASP A 27 6.16 -7.77 8.98
C ASP A 27 5.23 -6.72 8.37
N TYR A 28 5.55 -5.44 8.64
CA TYR A 28 4.79 -4.30 8.14
C TYR A 28 5.70 -3.38 7.34
N LEU A 29 5.22 -2.96 6.19
CA LEU A 29 5.85 -1.91 5.39
C LEU A 29 4.93 -0.69 5.45
N ILE A 30 5.39 0.38 6.08
CA ILE A 30 4.62 1.61 6.26
C ILE A 30 5.14 2.66 5.30
N ILE A 31 4.26 3.19 4.46
CA ILE A 31 4.59 4.21 3.49
C ILE A 31 3.98 5.52 3.94
N THR A 32 4.84 6.50 4.24
CA THR A 32 4.42 7.84 4.66
C THR A 32 4.58 8.77 3.47
N GLY A 33 3.46 9.31 2.98
CA GLY A 33 3.46 10.18 1.81
C GLY A 33 2.83 9.50 0.61
N ASP A 34 3.19 9.94 -0.58
CA ASP A 34 2.53 9.48 -1.80
C ASP A 34 2.81 8.02 -2.10
N PHE A 35 1.78 7.20 -2.01
CA PHE A 35 1.83 5.80 -2.41
C PHE A 35 1.85 5.69 -3.94
N GLY A 36 0.92 6.39 -4.60
CA GLY A 36 0.94 6.56 -6.04
C GLY A 36 0.45 5.38 -6.86
N PHE A 37 -0.21 4.41 -6.23
CA PHE A 37 -0.73 3.23 -6.95
C PHE A 37 -2.24 3.32 -7.21
N PHE A 38 -2.87 4.45 -6.88
CA PHE A 38 -4.30 4.71 -7.11
C PHE A 38 -4.47 6.03 -7.83
N TRP A 39 -4.05 6.11 -9.09
CA TRP A 39 -4.10 7.36 -9.83
C TRP A 39 -5.12 7.34 -10.95
N ASN A 40 -4.97 6.44 -11.92
CA ASN A 40 -5.78 6.44 -13.12
C ASN A 40 -6.41 5.09 -13.47
N ASN A 41 -6.27 4.11 -12.60
CA ASN A 41 -6.78 2.75 -12.83
C ASN A 41 -6.31 2.16 -14.17
N SER A 42 -5.11 2.53 -14.60
CA SER A 42 -4.51 2.01 -15.82
C SER A 42 -4.17 0.52 -15.68
N ARG A 43 -3.95 -0.13 -16.81
CA ARG A 43 -3.55 -1.55 -16.80
C ARG A 43 -2.26 -1.76 -16.00
N GLN A 44 -1.28 -0.86 -16.16
CA GLN A 44 -0.02 -0.94 -15.43
C GLN A 44 -0.25 -0.81 -13.92
N GLU A 45 -1.13 0.11 -13.53
CA GLU A 45 -1.46 0.30 -12.11
C GLU A 45 -2.13 -0.93 -11.52
N ILE A 46 -3.05 -1.54 -12.27
CA ILE A 46 -3.73 -2.77 -11.84
C ILE A 46 -2.71 -3.91 -11.68
N GLU A 47 -1.78 -4.06 -12.62
CA GLU A 47 -0.74 -5.08 -12.54
C GLU A 47 0.18 -4.85 -11.34
N ASN A 48 0.53 -3.59 -11.06
CA ASN A 48 1.35 -3.24 -9.90
C ASN A 48 0.64 -3.60 -8.60
N LEU A 49 -0.65 -3.29 -8.49
CA LEU A 49 -1.43 -3.64 -7.30
C LEU A 49 -1.53 -5.15 -7.12
N LYS A 50 -1.69 -5.91 -8.20
CA LYS A 50 -1.70 -7.37 -8.13
C LYS A 50 -0.37 -7.92 -7.64
N PHE A 51 0.74 -7.32 -8.05
CA PHE A 51 2.06 -7.68 -7.56
C PHE A 51 2.15 -7.46 -6.05
N LEU A 52 1.71 -6.29 -5.57
CA LEU A 52 1.74 -5.96 -4.15
C LEU A 52 0.83 -6.88 -3.32
N MET A 53 -0.32 -7.24 -3.86
CA MET A 53 -1.26 -8.15 -3.18
C MET A 53 -0.68 -9.56 -2.98
N ARG A 54 0.28 -9.96 -3.80
CA ARG A 54 0.93 -11.27 -3.70
C ARG A 54 2.09 -11.31 -2.71
N GLN A 55 2.46 -10.15 -2.15
CA GLN A 55 3.55 -10.11 -1.18
C GLN A 55 3.09 -10.64 0.17
N PRO A 56 3.97 -11.29 0.95
CA PRO A 56 3.58 -11.89 2.22
C PRO A 56 3.34 -10.88 3.34
N TYR A 57 4.04 -9.74 3.29
CA TYR A 57 3.96 -8.72 4.34
C TYR A 57 2.74 -7.81 4.15
N LYS A 58 2.43 -7.03 5.18
CA LYS A 58 1.36 -6.04 5.13
C LYS A 58 1.89 -4.68 4.75
N ILE A 59 1.15 -3.98 3.90
CA ILE A 59 1.48 -2.64 3.44
C ILE A 59 0.45 -1.68 4.03
N LEU A 60 0.95 -0.70 4.78
CA LEU A 60 0.13 0.38 5.33
C LEU A 60 0.58 1.69 4.68
N PHE A 61 -0.37 2.47 4.17
CA PHE A 61 -0.03 3.78 3.63
C PHE A 61 -0.98 4.84 4.17
N VAL A 62 -0.46 6.06 4.30
CA VAL A 62 -1.25 7.22 4.70
C VAL A 62 -1.55 8.07 3.48
N ASP A 63 -2.43 9.06 3.63
CA ASP A 63 -2.79 9.94 2.52
C ASP A 63 -1.59 10.68 1.96
N GLY A 64 -1.49 10.72 0.64
CA GLY A 64 -0.56 11.56 -0.08
C GLY A 64 -1.31 12.42 -1.09
N THR A 65 -0.59 13.28 -1.80
CA THR A 65 -1.20 14.18 -2.77
C THR A 65 -1.46 13.52 -4.12
N HIS A 66 -0.85 12.37 -4.38
CA HIS A 66 -0.94 11.66 -5.67
C HIS A 66 -1.80 10.40 -5.56
N GLU A 67 -2.83 10.43 -4.72
CA GLU A 67 -3.81 9.35 -4.62
C GLU A 67 -5.13 9.78 -5.24
N ASN A 68 -5.81 8.83 -5.90
CA ASN A 68 -7.16 9.04 -6.39
C ASN A 68 -8.14 8.65 -5.30
N PHE A 69 -8.60 9.64 -4.54
CA PHE A 69 -9.49 9.41 -3.40
C PHE A 69 -10.83 8.78 -3.80
N ASN A 70 -11.33 9.09 -4.99
CA ASN A 70 -12.57 8.48 -5.47
C ASN A 70 -12.43 6.97 -5.64
N MET A 71 -11.27 6.51 -6.07
CA MET A 71 -10.99 5.08 -6.17
C MET A 71 -10.86 4.44 -4.80
N ILE A 72 -10.19 5.12 -3.88
CA ILE A 72 -9.94 4.60 -2.53
C ILE A 72 -11.23 4.51 -1.73
N GLU A 73 -12.13 5.48 -1.87
CA GLU A 73 -13.41 5.52 -1.13
C GLU A 73 -14.32 4.33 -1.42
N LYS A 74 -14.11 3.63 -2.51
CA LYS A 74 -14.90 2.44 -2.86
C LYS A 74 -14.56 1.23 -2.00
N TYR A 75 -13.43 1.25 -1.31
CA TYR A 75 -12.99 0.11 -0.49
C TYR A 75 -13.60 0.18 0.91
N PRO A 76 -13.83 -0.99 1.54
CA PRO A 76 -14.50 -1.02 2.83
C PRO A 76 -13.63 -0.45 3.95
N ILE A 77 -14.31 0.11 4.96
CA ILE A 77 -13.65 0.60 6.16
C ILE A 77 -13.62 -0.56 7.17
N VAL A 78 -12.44 -0.80 7.76
CA VAL A 78 -12.24 -1.83 8.77
C VAL A 78 -11.51 -1.22 9.97
N LYS A 79 -11.52 -1.92 11.09
CA LYS A 79 -10.72 -1.53 12.25
C LYS A 79 -9.34 -2.17 12.15
N PHE A 80 -8.32 -1.36 12.39
CA PHE A 80 -6.94 -1.82 12.42
C PHE A 80 -6.22 -1.12 13.56
N GLY A 81 -5.73 -1.91 14.54
CA GLY A 81 -5.04 -1.34 15.69
C GLY A 81 -5.87 -0.36 16.50
N GLY A 82 -7.20 -0.51 16.53
CA GLY A 82 -8.09 0.40 17.23
C GLY A 82 -8.49 1.64 16.45
N ALA A 83 -7.99 1.80 15.22
CA ALA A 83 -8.32 2.92 14.34
C ALA A 83 -9.05 2.43 13.11
N LYS A 84 -9.64 3.36 12.36
CA LYS A 84 -10.29 3.04 11.09
C LYS A 84 -9.27 3.05 9.97
N ALA A 85 -9.40 2.10 9.03
CA ALA A 85 -8.58 2.01 7.85
C ALA A 85 -9.43 1.54 6.68
N ARG A 86 -8.98 1.83 5.46
CA ARG A 86 -9.61 1.28 4.25
C ARG A 86 -8.86 0.02 3.83
N LYS A 87 -9.59 -1.07 3.68
CA LYS A 87 -9.00 -2.35 3.27
C LYS A 87 -8.99 -2.44 1.77
N ILE A 88 -7.82 -2.23 1.18
CA ILE A 88 -7.63 -2.29 -0.27
C ILE A 88 -7.51 -3.74 -0.71
N ALA A 89 -6.78 -4.54 0.05
CA ALA A 89 -6.61 -5.96 -0.17
C ALA A 89 -6.33 -6.62 1.17
N HIS A 90 -6.21 -7.94 1.20
CA HIS A 90 -5.94 -8.66 2.46
C HIS A 90 -4.66 -8.18 3.16
N ASN A 91 -3.70 -7.64 2.40
CA ASN A 91 -2.43 -7.19 2.92
C ASN A 91 -2.13 -5.71 2.67
N ILE A 92 -3.09 -4.93 2.14
CA ILE A 92 -2.89 -3.51 1.83
C ILE A 92 -3.98 -2.69 2.49
N LEU A 93 -3.57 -1.77 3.37
CA LEU A 93 -4.49 -0.94 4.14
C LEU A 93 -4.07 0.52 4.03
N LYS A 94 -5.07 1.40 3.84
CA LYS A 94 -4.87 2.84 3.90
C LYS A 94 -5.32 3.33 5.27
N THR A 95 -4.42 3.98 5.99
CA THR A 95 -4.71 4.58 7.29
C THR A 95 -4.83 6.10 7.16
N ASP A 96 -5.60 6.69 8.03
CA ASP A 96 -5.71 8.16 8.08
C ASP A 96 -4.57 8.77 8.88
#